data_0e5e00ca0ac4f6e5770c8d13b3c8c58d
#
_entry.id   0e5e00ca0ac4f6e5770c8d13b3c8c58d
#
_cell.length_a   1.000
_cell.length_b   1.000
_cell.length_c   1.000
_cell.angle_alpha   90.00
_cell.angle_beta   90.00
_cell.angle_gamma   90.00
#
_symmetry.space_group_name_H-M   'P 1'
#
loop_
_entity.id
_entity.type
_entity.pdbx_description
1 polymer ?
#
loop_
_entity_poly.entity_id
_entity_poly.type
_entity_poly.pdbx_seq_one_letter_code
_entity_poly.pdbx_strand_id
1 'polypeptide(L)'
;MSPQEKYKFTEFHRWKFDAGWYTKASASSKLVFHMGMHLGFLGYYNKDIGTTQFDRWKVGGSGLQGYDYIQGVEVIPLRGYADNSVTPVGSSSSSYYNGSPIYARYLLELRHPITLNQQATIFALAFAEAGNTWDNFRTFQPFNVKRSVGAGVRIFLPIFGMLGLDYGYGFDSVPPIPGGGKANKGQFHFSIAQQLGAGF
;
A
#
# COMPACT_ATOMS: atom_id res chain seq x y z
N MET A 1 -17.11 -29.51 18.30
CA MET A 1 -16.74 -29.23 16.90
C MET A 1 -15.36 -29.83 16.64
N SER A 2 -15.25 -30.69 15.64
CA SER A 2 -13.94 -31.21 15.23
C SER A 2 -13.05 -30.11 14.69
N PRO A 3 -11.71 -30.22 14.73
CA PRO A 3 -10.82 -29.22 14.13
C PRO A 3 -11.12 -28.95 12.66
N GLN A 4 -11.62 -29.94 11.93
CA GLN A 4 -11.99 -29.82 10.51
C GLN A 4 -13.28 -29.03 10.29
N GLU A 5 -14.23 -29.07 11.22
CA GLU A 5 -15.47 -28.28 11.16
C GLU A 5 -15.24 -26.84 11.62
N LYS A 6 -14.24 -26.60 12.47
CA LYS A 6 -13.89 -25.29 13.00
C LYS A 6 -13.51 -24.29 11.90
N TYR A 7 -12.92 -24.74 10.79
CA TYR A 7 -12.49 -23.91 9.67
C TYR A 7 -13.51 -23.83 8.54
N LYS A 8 -14.62 -24.52 8.65
CA LYS A 8 -15.63 -24.59 7.59
C LYS A 8 -16.43 -23.28 7.45
N PHE A 9 -16.51 -22.51 8.52
CA PHE A 9 -17.22 -21.23 8.58
C PHE A 9 -16.33 -20.19 9.28
N THR A 10 -15.54 -19.48 8.49
CA THR A 10 -14.70 -18.38 9.02
C THR A 10 -15.52 -17.10 8.97
N GLU A 11 -15.96 -16.64 10.12
CA GLU A 11 -16.66 -15.37 10.26
C GLU A 11 -15.66 -14.27 10.61
N PHE A 12 -15.60 -13.22 9.78
CA PHE A 12 -14.73 -12.08 9.99
C PHE A 12 -15.41 -10.79 9.55
N HIS A 13 -14.87 -9.67 10.00
CA HIS A 13 -15.23 -8.35 9.48
C HIS A 13 -14.00 -7.64 8.94
N ARG A 14 -14.16 -6.93 7.84
CA ARG A 14 -13.11 -6.20 7.15
C ARG A 14 -13.54 -4.75 6.97
N TRP A 15 -12.73 -3.82 7.47
CA TRP A 15 -12.98 -2.39 7.39
C TRP A 15 -11.84 -1.73 6.63
N LYS A 16 -12.19 -0.87 5.68
CA LYS A 16 -11.26 0.00 4.96
C LYS A 16 -11.73 1.43 5.08
N PHE A 17 -10.79 2.31 5.39
CA PHE A 17 -11.01 3.75 5.47
C PHE A 17 -10.04 4.41 4.53
N ASP A 18 -10.57 5.05 3.49
CA ASP A 18 -9.81 5.76 2.48
C ASP A 18 -10.22 7.23 2.50
N ALA A 19 -9.25 8.12 2.75
CA ALA A 19 -9.46 9.55 2.72
C ALA A 19 -8.44 10.19 1.79
N GLY A 20 -8.90 11.04 0.88
CA GLY A 20 -8.05 11.77 -0.05
C GLY A 20 -8.42 13.24 -0.07
N TRP A 21 -7.43 14.12 0.02
CA TRP A 21 -7.60 15.55 -0.06
C TRP A 21 -6.66 16.15 -1.08
N TYR A 22 -7.22 17.01 -1.94
CA TYR A 22 -6.50 17.73 -2.99
C TYR A 22 -6.64 19.23 -2.78
N THR A 23 -5.53 19.95 -2.78
CA THR A 23 -5.52 21.41 -2.69
C THR A 23 -4.44 22.02 -3.58
N LYS A 24 -4.70 23.21 -4.10
CA LYS A 24 -3.66 23.97 -4.82
C LYS A 24 -2.62 24.48 -3.83
N ALA A 25 -1.35 24.40 -4.18
CA ALA A 25 -0.28 24.95 -3.37
C ALA A 25 -0.32 26.49 -3.29
N SER A 26 -0.80 27.15 -4.34
CA SER A 26 -1.02 28.59 -4.39
C SER A 26 -2.04 28.92 -5.49
N ALA A 27 -2.73 30.04 -5.37
CA ALA A 27 -3.73 30.49 -6.36
C ALA A 27 -3.13 30.67 -7.77
N SER A 28 -1.87 31.11 -7.88
CA SER A 28 -1.15 31.29 -9.14
C SER A 28 -0.35 30.08 -9.60
N SER A 29 -0.22 29.05 -8.76
CA SER A 29 0.59 27.86 -9.04
C SER A 29 -0.21 26.76 -9.74
N LYS A 30 0.47 26.04 -10.64
CA LYS A 30 -0.04 24.78 -11.19
C LYS A 30 0.22 23.57 -10.27
N LEU A 31 0.87 23.79 -9.12
CA LEU A 31 1.19 22.74 -8.14
C LEU A 31 -0.06 22.34 -7.35
N VAL A 32 -0.25 21.06 -7.20
CA VAL A 32 -1.35 20.47 -6.43
C VAL A 32 -0.77 19.57 -5.34
N PHE A 33 -1.17 19.81 -4.10
CA PHE A 33 -0.97 18.87 -3.01
C PHE A 33 -2.08 17.82 -3.03
N HIS A 34 -1.67 16.58 -2.90
CA HIS A 34 -2.53 15.45 -2.63
C HIS A 34 -2.11 14.80 -1.32
N MET A 35 -3.01 14.70 -0.38
CA MET A 35 -2.83 14.00 0.89
C MET A 35 -3.77 12.81 0.92
N GLY A 36 -3.25 11.64 1.33
CA GLY A 36 -4.02 10.41 1.42
C GLY A 36 -3.81 9.72 2.76
N MET A 37 -4.85 9.11 3.28
CA MET A 37 -4.81 8.22 4.44
C MET A 37 -5.62 6.97 4.13
N HIS A 38 -5.00 5.82 4.29
CA HIS A 38 -5.59 4.52 4.03
C HIS A 38 -5.37 3.63 5.25
N LEU A 39 -6.44 3.13 5.82
CA LEU A 39 -6.41 2.26 6.99
C LEU A 39 -7.23 1.00 6.70
N GLY A 40 -6.73 -0.15 7.11
CA GLY A 40 -7.46 -1.40 7.00
C GLY A 40 -7.40 -2.21 8.28
N PHE A 41 -8.53 -2.77 8.65
CA PHE A 41 -8.69 -3.58 9.85
C PHE A 41 -9.47 -4.84 9.52
N LEU A 42 -8.89 -5.99 9.83
CA LEU A 42 -9.48 -7.30 9.73
C LEU A 42 -9.63 -7.88 11.12
N GLY A 43 -10.86 -8.12 11.53
CA GLY A 43 -11.15 -8.70 12.82
C GLY A 43 -11.99 -9.97 12.70
N TYR A 44 -12.25 -10.63 13.80
CA TYR A 44 -12.99 -11.89 13.89
C TYR A 44 -14.06 -11.80 14.98
N TYR A 45 -15.13 -12.55 14.79
CA TYR A 45 -16.21 -12.66 15.78
C TYR A 45 -15.94 -13.80 16.77
N ASN A 46 -15.37 -14.90 16.28
CA ASN A 46 -15.12 -16.08 17.10
C ASN A 46 -13.65 -16.11 17.56
N LYS A 47 -13.43 -16.00 18.88
CA LYS A 47 -12.09 -16.02 19.49
C LYS A 47 -11.38 -17.37 19.35
N ASP A 48 -12.13 -18.48 19.26
CA ASP A 48 -11.55 -19.81 19.14
C ASP A 48 -10.99 -20.09 17.76
N ILE A 49 -11.52 -19.41 16.72
CA ILE A 49 -11.05 -19.50 15.34
C ILE A 49 -9.93 -18.50 15.10
N GLY A 50 -10.07 -17.29 15.67
CA GLY A 50 -9.10 -16.20 15.49
C GLY A 50 -9.20 -15.54 14.13
N THR A 51 -8.12 -14.82 13.75
CA THR A 51 -8.06 -14.05 12.51
C THR A 51 -7.96 -14.97 11.29
N THR A 52 -8.78 -14.72 10.28
CA THR A 52 -8.73 -15.46 9.01
C THR A 52 -7.35 -15.36 8.34
N GLN A 53 -6.99 -16.36 7.55
CA GLN A 53 -5.80 -16.35 6.69
C GLN A 53 -6.07 -15.65 5.36
N PHE A 54 -7.33 -15.38 5.05
CA PHE A 54 -7.78 -14.74 3.81
C PHE A 54 -8.02 -13.25 4.02
N ASP A 55 -8.13 -12.50 2.92
CA ASP A 55 -8.48 -11.07 2.90
C ASP A 55 -7.52 -10.15 3.67
N ARG A 56 -6.29 -10.56 3.85
CA ARG A 56 -5.23 -9.80 4.52
C ARG A 56 -4.59 -8.79 3.60
N TRP A 57 -3.73 -7.95 4.16
CA TRP A 57 -2.98 -6.94 3.41
C TRP A 57 -1.48 -7.20 3.46
N LYS A 58 -0.83 -6.99 2.32
CA LYS A 58 0.62 -6.88 2.20
C LYS A 58 0.97 -5.44 1.88
N VAL A 59 2.06 -4.93 2.44
CA VAL A 59 2.48 -3.55 2.23
C VAL A 59 3.89 -3.50 1.67
N GLY A 60 4.11 -2.61 0.70
CA GLY A 60 5.40 -2.40 0.04
C GLY A 60 5.30 -2.42 -1.47
N GLY A 61 6.30 -1.85 -2.13
CA GLY A 61 6.42 -1.85 -3.58
C GLY A 61 5.55 -0.83 -4.31
N SER A 62 5.35 -1.09 -5.59
CA SER A 62 4.55 -0.24 -6.47
C SER A 62 3.05 -0.49 -6.40
N GLY A 63 2.63 -1.59 -5.76
CA GLY A 63 1.25 -2.07 -5.83
C GLY A 63 0.87 -2.71 -7.16
N LEU A 64 1.83 -2.96 -8.06
CA LEU A 64 1.55 -3.56 -9.38
C LEU A 64 0.95 -4.97 -9.26
N GLN A 65 1.31 -5.71 -8.21
CA GLN A 65 0.73 -7.03 -7.94
C GLN A 65 -0.76 -6.96 -7.59
N GLY A 66 -1.24 -5.80 -7.12
CA GLY A 66 -2.64 -5.49 -6.89
C GLY A 66 -3.31 -6.42 -5.89
N TYR A 67 -3.91 -7.48 -6.37
CA TYR A 67 -4.76 -8.36 -5.59
C TYR A 67 -4.50 -9.84 -5.93
N ASP A 68 -4.23 -10.64 -4.91
CA ASP A 68 -4.16 -12.09 -5.05
C ASP A 68 -5.56 -12.68 -4.86
N TYR A 69 -6.20 -13.06 -5.96
CA TYR A 69 -7.56 -13.59 -5.97
C TYR A 69 -7.73 -14.93 -5.27
N ILE A 70 -6.67 -15.71 -5.14
CA ILE A 70 -6.73 -17.04 -4.50
C ILE A 70 -6.82 -16.90 -2.98
N GLN A 71 -6.03 -15.99 -2.41
CA GLN A 71 -6.00 -15.76 -0.96
C GLN A 71 -6.80 -14.53 -0.53
N GLY A 72 -7.32 -13.73 -1.45
CA GLY A 72 -7.95 -12.46 -1.15
C GLY A 72 -6.97 -11.39 -0.64
N VAL A 73 -5.67 -11.59 -0.81
CA VAL A 73 -4.65 -10.68 -0.30
C VAL A 73 -4.51 -9.46 -1.21
N GLU A 74 -4.68 -8.30 -0.61
CA GLU A 74 -4.51 -7.01 -1.28
C GLU A 74 -3.13 -6.43 -0.99
N VAL A 75 -2.45 -5.97 -2.05
CA VAL A 75 -1.14 -5.33 -1.94
C VAL A 75 -1.30 -3.82 -1.89
N ILE A 76 -0.92 -3.24 -0.77
CA ILE A 76 -0.94 -1.80 -0.53
C ILE A 76 0.43 -1.22 -0.92
N PRO A 77 0.50 -0.29 -1.88
CA PRO A 77 1.76 0.29 -2.29
C PRO A 77 2.41 1.10 -1.16
N LEU A 78 3.72 0.97 -1.03
CA LEU A 78 4.57 1.84 -0.21
C LEU A 78 5.90 1.99 -0.94
N ARG A 79 6.04 3.07 -1.70
CA ARG A 79 7.20 3.31 -2.56
C ARG A 79 8.46 3.55 -1.74
N GLY A 80 9.61 3.09 -2.23
CA GLY A 80 10.87 3.12 -1.50
C GLY A 80 11.15 1.85 -0.69
N TYR A 81 10.20 0.91 -0.66
CA TYR A 81 10.34 -0.41 -0.06
C TYR A 81 10.08 -1.49 -1.12
N ALA A 82 10.73 -2.65 -0.98
CA ALA A 82 10.48 -3.77 -1.88
C ALA A 82 9.05 -4.30 -1.71
N ASP A 83 8.57 -4.99 -2.74
CA ASP A 83 7.23 -5.59 -2.74
C ASP A 83 7.04 -6.48 -1.51
N ASN A 84 5.93 -6.28 -0.81
CA ASN A 84 5.52 -7.04 0.38
C ASN A 84 6.53 -7.05 1.54
N SER A 85 7.51 -6.15 1.56
CA SER A 85 8.60 -6.16 2.55
C SER A 85 8.23 -5.58 3.91
N VAL A 86 7.18 -4.78 3.99
CA VAL A 86 6.75 -4.15 5.23
C VAL A 86 5.84 -5.09 6.01
N THR A 87 6.46 -5.88 6.88
CA THR A 87 5.80 -6.85 7.76
C THR A 87 5.98 -6.46 9.22
N PRO A 88 5.13 -6.93 10.14
CA PRO A 88 5.26 -6.64 11.56
C PRO A 88 6.61 -7.11 12.12
N VAL A 89 7.16 -6.35 13.07
CA VAL A 89 8.41 -6.70 13.75
C VAL A 89 8.21 -7.97 14.57
N GLY A 90 9.11 -8.94 14.37
CA GLY A 90 9.06 -10.23 15.08
C GLY A 90 8.05 -11.22 14.50
N SER A 91 7.41 -10.88 13.39
CA SER A 91 6.54 -11.82 12.69
C SER A 91 7.36 -12.99 12.10
N SER A 92 6.75 -14.16 12.11
CA SER A 92 7.30 -15.32 11.44
C SER A 92 7.30 -15.12 9.91
N SER A 93 8.06 -15.94 9.19
CA SER A 93 8.03 -15.96 7.72
C SER A 93 6.61 -16.13 7.15
N SER A 94 5.68 -16.69 7.93
CA SER A 94 4.27 -16.83 7.55
C SER A 94 3.57 -15.47 7.33
N SER A 95 3.89 -14.43 8.09
CA SER A 95 3.28 -13.11 7.90
C SER A 95 3.73 -12.45 6.58
N TYR A 96 4.95 -12.73 6.14
CA TYR A 96 5.41 -12.28 4.84
C TYR A 96 4.58 -12.88 3.69
N TYR A 97 4.27 -14.17 3.79
CA TYR A 97 3.51 -14.86 2.73
C TYR A 97 2.01 -14.60 2.82
N ASN A 98 1.46 -14.52 4.04
CA ASN A 98 0.01 -14.47 4.26
C ASN A 98 -0.54 -13.05 4.44
N GLY A 99 0.33 -12.04 4.59
CA GLY A 99 -0.08 -10.68 4.88
C GLY A 99 -0.50 -10.46 6.33
N SER A 100 -0.91 -9.23 6.64
CA SER A 100 -1.26 -8.77 7.99
C SER A 100 -2.73 -8.34 8.07
N PRO A 101 -3.38 -8.48 9.24
CA PRO A 101 -4.78 -8.10 9.43
C PRO A 101 -4.98 -6.60 9.62
N ILE A 102 -3.94 -5.82 9.84
CA ILE A 102 -4.03 -4.37 10.06
C ILE A 102 -2.95 -3.67 9.24
N TYR A 103 -3.32 -2.62 8.53
CA TYR A 103 -2.37 -1.72 7.89
C TYR A 103 -2.76 -0.26 8.06
N ALA A 104 -1.76 0.61 7.97
CA ALA A 104 -1.93 2.05 7.80
C ALA A 104 -0.96 2.55 6.73
N ARG A 105 -1.43 3.45 5.88
CA ARG A 105 -0.63 4.16 4.89
C ARG A 105 -1.05 5.62 4.85
N TYR A 106 -0.06 6.49 4.88
CA TYR A 106 -0.18 7.92 4.75
C TYR A 106 0.60 8.37 3.52
N LEU A 107 0.03 9.27 2.75
CA LEU A 107 0.58 9.76 1.51
C LEU A 107 0.53 11.28 1.48
N LEU A 108 1.62 11.89 1.08
CA LEU A 108 1.70 13.29 0.68
C LEU A 108 2.38 13.37 -0.68
N GLU A 109 1.71 13.95 -1.66
CA GLU A 109 2.28 14.18 -2.99
C GLU A 109 2.16 15.65 -3.38
N LEU A 110 3.21 16.15 -3.98
CA LEU A 110 3.22 17.42 -4.68
C LEU A 110 3.29 17.14 -6.18
N ARG A 111 2.24 17.45 -6.91
CA ARG A 111 2.08 17.17 -8.33
C ARG A 111 2.23 18.44 -9.16
N HIS A 112 3.00 18.37 -10.24
CA HIS A 112 3.19 19.45 -11.20
C HIS A 112 2.85 18.96 -12.62
N PRO A 113 1.83 19.53 -13.29
CA PRO A 113 1.52 19.17 -14.66
C PRO A 113 2.59 19.71 -15.63
N ILE A 114 3.12 18.81 -16.47
CA ILE A 114 4.06 19.14 -17.54
C ILE A 114 3.28 19.39 -18.82
N THR A 115 2.38 18.48 -19.16
CA THR A 115 1.55 18.53 -20.36
C THR A 115 0.13 18.14 -20.03
N LEU A 116 -0.83 18.92 -20.51
CA LEU A 116 -2.28 18.68 -20.33
C LEU A 116 -2.97 18.62 -21.70
N ASN A 117 -2.55 17.69 -22.55
CA ASN A 117 -3.14 17.51 -23.87
C ASN A 117 -4.17 16.38 -23.84
N GLN A 118 -5.16 16.46 -24.76
CA GLN A 118 -6.18 15.41 -24.89
C GLN A 118 -5.60 14.04 -25.24
N GLN A 119 -4.46 13.98 -25.92
CA GLN A 119 -3.81 12.73 -26.32
C GLN A 119 -2.95 12.13 -25.19
N ALA A 120 -2.37 12.97 -24.33
CA ALA A 120 -1.57 12.53 -23.20
C ALA A 120 -1.50 13.62 -22.13
N THR A 121 -1.77 13.24 -20.89
CA THR A 121 -1.52 14.10 -19.72
C THR A 121 -0.28 13.58 -19.01
N ILE A 122 0.71 14.46 -18.83
CA ILE A 122 1.97 14.14 -18.17
C ILE A 122 2.15 15.06 -16.97
N PHE A 123 2.42 14.49 -15.81
CA PHE A 123 2.78 15.27 -14.64
C PHE A 123 3.93 14.61 -13.86
N ALA A 124 4.79 15.46 -13.32
CA ALA A 124 5.81 15.07 -12.38
C ALA A 124 5.24 15.15 -10.96
N LEU A 125 5.78 14.35 -10.07
CA LEU A 125 5.42 14.37 -8.66
C LEU A 125 6.63 14.14 -7.76
N ALA A 126 6.59 14.75 -6.59
CA ALA A 126 7.41 14.38 -5.45
C ALA A 126 6.49 13.85 -4.37
N PHE A 127 6.93 12.83 -3.63
CA PHE A 127 6.10 12.20 -2.62
C PHE A 127 6.85 11.95 -1.32
N ALA A 128 6.09 11.92 -0.24
CA ALA A 128 6.46 11.35 1.05
C ALA A 128 5.38 10.35 1.43
N GLU A 129 5.80 9.15 1.77
CA GLU A 129 4.90 8.09 2.22
C GLU A 129 5.32 7.56 3.57
N ALA A 130 4.34 7.10 4.32
CA ALA A 130 4.56 6.45 5.59
C ALA A 130 3.53 5.33 5.77
N GLY A 131 3.97 4.14 6.18
CA GLY A 131 3.04 3.04 6.36
C GLY A 131 3.64 1.90 7.17
N ASN A 132 2.78 1.05 7.68
CA ASN A 132 3.18 -0.15 8.41
C ASN A 132 2.03 -1.15 8.46
N THR A 133 2.34 -2.35 8.96
CA THR A 133 1.39 -3.43 9.22
C THR A 133 1.52 -3.94 10.65
N TRP A 134 0.44 -4.51 11.19
CA TRP A 134 0.39 -5.07 12.54
C TRP A 134 -0.41 -6.36 12.57
N ASP A 135 0.00 -7.30 13.41
CA ASP A 135 -0.63 -8.62 13.53
C ASP A 135 -1.87 -8.60 14.43
N ASN A 136 -1.99 -7.61 15.32
CA ASN A 136 -3.14 -7.50 16.22
C ASN A 136 -3.39 -6.09 16.71
N PHE A 137 -4.59 -5.83 17.21
CA PHE A 137 -4.99 -4.52 17.72
C PHE A 137 -4.21 -4.04 18.94
N ARG A 138 -3.64 -4.94 19.73
CA ARG A 138 -2.87 -4.57 20.93
C ARG A 138 -1.51 -3.95 20.57
N THR A 139 -0.96 -4.34 19.43
CA THR A 139 0.33 -3.81 18.92
C THR A 139 0.13 -2.66 17.94
N PHE A 140 -1.10 -2.33 17.62
CA PHE A 140 -1.42 -1.25 16.68
C PHE A 140 -1.00 0.11 17.23
N GLN A 141 -0.07 0.77 16.55
CA GLN A 141 0.40 2.12 16.83
C GLN A 141 0.45 2.91 15.51
N PRO A 142 -0.56 3.74 15.24
CA PRO A 142 -0.76 4.34 13.91
C PRO A 142 0.39 5.25 13.45
N PHE A 143 1.22 5.72 14.37
CA PHE A 143 2.38 6.57 14.06
C PHE A 143 3.73 5.82 14.08
N ASN A 144 3.75 4.55 14.44
CA ASN A 144 4.94 3.72 14.30
C ASN A 144 5.00 3.17 12.87
N VAL A 145 5.48 4.01 11.95
CA VAL A 145 5.42 3.79 10.50
C VAL A 145 6.80 3.76 9.87
N LYS A 146 6.92 3.08 8.75
CA LYS A 146 8.09 3.08 7.87
C LYS A 146 7.92 4.22 6.87
N ARG A 147 8.92 5.09 6.75
CA ARG A 147 8.87 6.34 6.01
C ARG A 147 9.70 6.26 4.74
N SER A 148 9.22 6.88 3.70
CA SER A 148 9.95 7.02 2.44
C SER A 148 9.68 8.36 1.78
N VAL A 149 10.59 8.75 0.90
CA VAL A 149 10.41 9.89 0.00
C VAL A 149 10.85 9.51 -1.39
N GLY A 150 10.39 10.25 -2.37
CA GLY A 150 10.78 10.00 -3.74
C GLY A 150 10.19 10.99 -4.73
N ALA A 151 10.45 10.71 -5.98
CA ALA A 151 9.92 11.47 -7.10
C ALA A 151 9.51 10.52 -8.23
N GLY A 152 8.62 10.98 -9.08
CA GLY A 152 8.17 10.17 -10.20
C GLY A 152 7.47 10.97 -11.28
N VAL A 153 7.10 10.24 -12.31
CA VAL A 153 6.35 10.76 -13.45
C VAL A 153 5.13 9.88 -13.67
N ARG A 154 4.03 10.52 -14.01
CA ARG A 154 2.80 9.88 -14.44
C ARG A 154 2.48 10.29 -15.86
N ILE A 155 2.13 9.33 -16.67
CA ILE A 155 1.70 9.52 -18.06
C ILE A 155 0.33 8.90 -18.19
N PHE A 156 -0.69 9.71 -18.34
CA PHE A 156 -2.03 9.25 -18.64
C PHE A 156 -2.24 9.19 -20.15
N LEU A 157 -2.58 8.01 -20.64
CA LEU A 157 -2.92 7.74 -22.02
C LEU A 157 -4.37 7.22 -22.07
N PRO A 158 -5.27 7.84 -22.86
CA PRO A 158 -6.71 7.48 -22.84
C PRO A 158 -6.99 6.01 -23.12
N ILE A 159 -6.16 5.32 -23.91
CA ILE A 159 -6.32 3.92 -24.29
C ILE A 159 -5.69 2.97 -23.27
N PHE A 160 -4.55 3.36 -22.67
CA PHE A 160 -3.75 2.48 -21.81
C PHE A 160 -3.90 2.77 -20.32
N GLY A 161 -4.58 3.87 -19.95
CA GLY A 161 -4.68 4.31 -18.57
C GLY A 161 -3.44 5.08 -18.08
N MET A 162 -3.17 5.02 -16.80
CA MET A 162 -2.06 5.76 -16.18
C MET A 162 -0.85 4.86 -16.01
N LEU A 163 0.26 5.28 -16.59
CA LEU A 163 1.58 4.68 -16.39
C LEU A 163 2.35 5.52 -15.37
N GLY A 164 3.00 4.87 -14.43
CA GLY A 164 3.83 5.51 -13.41
C GLY A 164 5.23 4.96 -13.37
N LEU A 165 6.21 5.84 -13.25
CA LEU A 165 7.59 5.50 -12.95
C LEU A 165 8.04 6.36 -11.76
N ASP A 166 8.40 5.70 -10.66
CA ASP A 166 8.84 6.35 -9.44
C ASP A 166 10.22 5.85 -9.03
N TYR A 167 10.98 6.72 -8.39
CA TYR A 167 12.13 6.35 -7.58
C TYR A 167 11.85 6.74 -6.14
N GLY A 168 11.87 5.75 -5.25
CA GLY A 168 11.61 5.93 -3.81
C GLY A 168 12.79 5.51 -2.98
N TYR A 169 13.02 6.21 -1.86
CA TYR A 169 14.04 5.91 -0.88
C TYR A 169 13.39 5.70 0.50
N GLY A 170 13.53 4.48 1.04
CA GLY A 170 13.05 4.10 2.37
C GLY A 170 14.09 4.42 3.45
N PHE A 171 13.66 5.13 4.49
CA PHE A 171 14.55 5.50 5.60
C PHE A 171 14.68 4.42 6.66
N ASP A 172 13.61 3.69 6.89
CA ASP A 172 13.51 2.76 8.00
C ASP A 172 13.82 1.33 7.55
N SER A 173 14.49 0.58 8.41
CA SER A 173 14.80 -0.81 8.13
C SER A 173 13.53 -1.67 8.15
N VAL A 174 13.43 -2.61 7.23
CA VAL A 174 12.39 -3.64 7.19
C VAL A 174 13.04 -5.01 7.44
N PRO A 175 12.28 -6.00 7.94
CA PRO A 175 12.79 -7.37 8.06
C PRO A 175 13.35 -7.87 6.73
N PRO A 176 14.38 -8.72 6.74
CA PRO A 176 14.90 -9.31 5.51
C PRO A 176 13.81 -10.17 4.84
N ILE A 177 13.71 -10.03 3.53
CA ILE A 177 12.77 -10.83 2.73
C ILE A 177 13.22 -12.28 2.78
N PRO A 178 12.37 -13.25 3.10
CA PRO A 178 12.74 -14.67 3.08
C PRO A 178 13.26 -15.07 1.69
N GLY A 179 14.47 -15.61 1.64
CA GLY A 179 15.14 -15.96 0.39
C GLY A 179 15.72 -14.80 -0.42
N GLY A 180 15.61 -13.56 0.08
CA GLY A 180 16.12 -12.35 -0.56
C GLY A 180 17.33 -11.77 0.15
N GLY A 181 18.07 -10.90 -0.56
CA GLY A 181 19.17 -10.12 -0.02
C GLY A 181 18.70 -9.00 0.92
N LYS A 182 19.62 -8.18 1.42
CA LYS A 182 19.31 -6.96 2.16
C LYS A 182 18.42 -6.07 1.30
N ALA A 183 17.31 -5.57 1.88
CA ALA A 183 16.47 -4.60 1.21
C ALA A 183 17.31 -3.36 0.84
N ASN A 184 17.38 -3.08 -0.47
CA ASN A 184 18.00 -1.84 -0.94
C ASN A 184 17.15 -0.67 -0.50
N LYS A 185 17.80 0.39 0.02
CA LYS A 185 17.09 1.58 0.47
C LYS A 185 16.47 2.40 -0.67
N GLY A 186 17.02 2.32 -1.90
CA GLY A 186 16.48 2.99 -3.08
C GLY A 186 15.86 1.99 -4.04
N GLN A 187 14.64 2.26 -4.51
CA GLN A 187 13.88 1.36 -5.39
C GLN A 187 13.24 2.13 -6.53
N PHE A 188 13.31 1.55 -7.73
CA PHE A 188 12.47 1.96 -8.85
C PHE A 188 11.16 1.20 -8.80
N HIS A 189 10.06 1.92 -9.00
CA HIS A 189 8.73 1.37 -9.03
C HIS A 189 8.06 1.73 -10.35
N PHE A 190 7.59 0.71 -11.04
CA PHE A 190 6.74 0.87 -12.20
C PHE A 190 5.31 0.53 -11.81
N SER A 191 4.35 1.30 -12.28
CA SER A 191 2.93 1.06 -12.03
C SER A 191 2.11 1.29 -13.29
N ILE A 192 1.09 0.47 -13.45
CA ILE A 192 0.05 0.61 -14.47
C ILE A 192 -1.28 0.63 -13.75
N ALA A 193 -2.02 1.72 -13.87
CA ALA A 193 -3.35 1.81 -13.32
C ALA A 193 -4.34 1.89 -14.48
N GLN A 194 -5.05 0.80 -14.70
CA GLN A 194 -6.25 0.83 -15.53
C GLN A 194 -7.37 1.50 -14.72
N GLN A 195 -7.96 2.57 -15.23
CA GLN A 195 -9.11 3.22 -14.61
C GLN A 195 -10.34 2.32 -14.70
N LEU A 196 -10.48 1.40 -13.78
CA LEU A 196 -11.74 0.75 -13.50
C LEU A 196 -12.01 0.90 -12.00
N GLY A 197 -12.42 2.09 -11.60
CA GLY A 197 -13.16 2.31 -10.36
C GLY A 197 -12.45 2.13 -9.02
N ALA A 198 -11.13 2.05 -8.98
CA ALA A 198 -10.39 2.06 -7.72
C ALA A 198 -9.96 3.50 -7.40
N GLY A 199 -10.56 4.10 -6.40
CA GLY A 199 -10.13 5.40 -5.87
C GLY A 199 -8.66 5.36 -5.49
N PHE A 200 -7.88 6.28 -6.05
CA PHE A 200 -6.50 6.59 -5.69
C PHE A 200 -6.44 7.65 -4.62
#